data_ccc1787fc063f053194afb2977f032e4
#
_entry.id   ccc1787fc063f053194afb2977f032e4
#
_cell.length_a   1.000
_cell.length_b   1.000
_cell.length_c   1.000
_cell.angle_alpha   90.00
_cell.angle_beta   90.00
_cell.angle_gamma   90.00
#
_symmetry.space_group_name_H-M   'P 1'
#
loop_
_entity.id
_entity.type
_entity.pdbx_description
1 polymer ?
#
loop_
_entity_poly.entity_id
_entity_poly.type
_entity_poly.pdbx_seq_one_letter_code
_entity_poly.pdbx_strand_id
1 'polypeptide(L)'
;MQDTYLLALAEYLSGPDAGRGEVRFPQSRGRRGKMILAEAIAAFAEMNCGYDCAAMHKIVTDNGVDAFLVRRIARSRSWNRVRYMQLLSLTGARPSLLPRIKRLEDSPDAYVSLFALIIRISSAPEQTIAAVREFSGAMSHRVLSEIMLRLWRGFIPVAYEPMICSDNENLKLLGIYIIRFFGIEEAQNILYAQLDSPNGAVHDAAMYTLAIMKSSMTRKCVVQSVAGMSFFQRRRFYKFLAAEGYSTRSLSALQSAETDSRLGGYMESLVNSYKKMLG
;
A
#
# COMPACT_ATOMS: atom_id res chain seq x y z
N MET A 1 -27.46 -7.10 -15.07
CA MET A 1 -26.85 -8.26 -14.38
C MET A 1 -25.77 -7.86 -13.38
N GLN A 2 -24.84 -6.98 -13.72
CA GLN A 2 -23.84 -6.47 -12.75
C GLN A 2 -24.51 -5.72 -11.60
N ASP A 3 -25.42 -4.80 -11.91
CA ASP A 3 -26.15 -4.01 -10.90
C ASP A 3 -27.01 -4.89 -9.99
N THR A 4 -27.59 -5.96 -10.52
CA THR A 4 -28.34 -6.95 -9.73
C THR A 4 -27.44 -7.66 -8.71
N TYR A 5 -26.19 -7.97 -9.09
CA TYR A 5 -25.23 -8.54 -8.16
C TYR A 5 -24.77 -7.51 -7.11
N LEU A 6 -24.55 -6.26 -7.50
CA LEU A 6 -24.15 -5.21 -6.57
C LEU A 6 -25.19 -4.97 -5.47
N LEU A 7 -26.47 -4.90 -5.85
CA LEU A 7 -27.58 -4.79 -4.89
C LEU A 7 -27.64 -5.98 -3.94
N ALA A 8 -27.60 -7.20 -4.47
CA ALA A 8 -27.63 -8.41 -3.66
C ALA A 8 -26.40 -8.55 -2.73
N LEU A 9 -25.21 -8.08 -3.17
CA LEU A 9 -24.01 -8.01 -2.35
C LEU A 9 -24.18 -6.99 -1.22
N ALA A 10 -24.71 -5.82 -1.52
CA ALA A 10 -24.94 -4.77 -0.52
C ALA A 10 -25.94 -5.24 0.55
N GLU A 11 -27.06 -5.82 0.15
CA GLU A 11 -28.07 -6.38 1.07
C GLU A 11 -27.48 -7.45 1.97
N TYR A 12 -26.73 -8.42 1.41
CA TYR A 12 -26.15 -9.49 2.18
C TYR A 12 -25.06 -9.00 3.16
N LEU A 13 -24.15 -8.13 2.71
CA LEU A 13 -23.02 -7.67 3.52
C LEU A 13 -23.43 -6.65 4.58
N SER A 14 -24.57 -5.97 4.41
CA SER A 14 -25.12 -5.04 5.39
C SER A 14 -26.14 -5.70 6.32
N GLY A 15 -26.57 -6.91 6.02
CA GLY A 15 -27.59 -7.62 6.79
C GLY A 15 -27.05 -8.26 8.07
N PRO A 16 -27.94 -8.56 9.04
CA PRO A 16 -27.58 -9.22 10.32
C PRO A 16 -27.06 -10.65 10.11
N ASP A 17 -27.30 -11.26 8.96
CA ASP A 17 -26.88 -12.60 8.62
C ASP A 17 -25.62 -12.62 7.74
N ALA A 18 -24.90 -11.52 7.66
CA ALA A 18 -23.63 -11.44 6.94
C ALA A 18 -22.67 -12.55 7.41
N GLY A 19 -22.15 -13.33 6.47
CA GLY A 19 -21.28 -14.49 6.76
C GLY A 19 -21.99 -15.78 7.20
N ARG A 20 -23.32 -15.77 7.44
CA ARG A 20 -24.07 -16.96 7.84
C ARG A 20 -24.71 -17.64 6.62
N GLY A 21 -24.78 -18.98 6.68
CA GLY A 21 -25.37 -19.79 5.61
C GLY A 21 -24.56 -19.84 4.32
N GLU A 22 -25.02 -20.61 3.33
CA GLU A 22 -24.42 -20.69 2.00
C GLU A 22 -25.04 -19.61 1.09
N VAL A 23 -24.19 -18.80 0.45
CA VAL A 23 -24.64 -17.73 -0.44
C VAL A 23 -24.35 -18.11 -1.88
N ARG A 24 -25.38 -18.55 -2.57
CA ARG A 24 -25.28 -18.91 -4.00
C ARG A 24 -26.03 -17.92 -4.88
N PHE A 25 -25.33 -17.45 -5.89
CA PHE A 25 -25.90 -16.67 -6.98
C PHE A 25 -26.21 -17.61 -8.16
N PRO A 26 -27.48 -18.01 -8.39
CA PRO A 26 -27.84 -18.98 -9.42
C PRO A 26 -27.33 -18.64 -10.82
N GLN A 27 -27.28 -17.35 -11.12
CA GLN A 27 -26.80 -16.82 -12.41
C GLN A 27 -25.28 -16.90 -12.56
N SER A 28 -24.53 -17.24 -11.51
CA SER A 28 -23.06 -17.39 -11.53
C SER A 28 -22.58 -18.75 -12.03
N ARG A 29 -23.48 -19.68 -12.41
CA ARG A 29 -23.14 -21.06 -12.82
C ARG A 29 -22.35 -21.11 -14.11
N GLY A 30 -22.10 -20.36 -14.93
CA GLY A 30 -21.31 -20.46 -16.16
C GLY A 30 -20.02 -19.62 -16.07
N ARG A 31 -19.14 -19.76 -17.05
CA ARG A 31 -17.92 -18.94 -17.16
C ARG A 31 -18.22 -17.43 -17.18
N ARG A 32 -19.23 -17.02 -17.94
CA ARG A 32 -19.66 -15.63 -18.07
C ARG A 32 -20.24 -15.12 -16.75
N GLY A 33 -21.13 -15.90 -16.10
CA GLY A 33 -21.73 -15.52 -14.83
C GLY A 33 -20.68 -15.36 -13.73
N LYS A 34 -19.69 -16.27 -13.62
CA LYS A 34 -18.57 -16.16 -12.67
C LYS A 34 -17.71 -14.92 -12.92
N MET A 35 -17.50 -14.57 -14.18
CA MET A 35 -16.73 -13.37 -14.51
C MET A 35 -17.47 -12.10 -14.10
N ILE A 36 -18.77 -11.99 -14.41
CA ILE A 36 -19.60 -10.86 -14.03
C ILE A 36 -19.70 -10.75 -12.50
N LEU A 37 -19.84 -11.87 -11.79
CA LEU A 37 -19.84 -11.88 -10.33
C LEU A 37 -18.49 -11.45 -9.77
N ALA A 38 -17.37 -11.92 -10.33
CA ALA A 38 -16.04 -11.47 -9.92
C ALA A 38 -15.84 -9.94 -10.09
N GLU A 39 -16.30 -9.39 -11.23
CA GLU A 39 -16.25 -7.97 -11.51
C GLU A 39 -17.17 -7.17 -10.59
N ALA A 40 -18.37 -7.67 -10.26
CA ALA A 40 -19.27 -7.03 -9.32
C ALA A 40 -18.70 -7.02 -7.88
N ILE A 41 -18.13 -8.14 -7.42
CA ILE A 41 -17.46 -8.20 -6.11
C ILE A 41 -16.27 -7.23 -6.07
N ALA A 42 -15.46 -7.19 -7.11
CA ALA A 42 -14.34 -6.27 -7.19
C ALA A 42 -14.79 -4.81 -7.17
N ALA A 43 -15.82 -4.45 -7.93
CA ALA A 43 -16.39 -3.11 -7.94
C ALA A 43 -16.98 -2.74 -6.55
N PHE A 44 -17.68 -3.67 -5.89
CA PHE A 44 -18.17 -3.46 -4.53
C PHE A 44 -17.01 -3.19 -3.55
N ALA A 45 -15.96 -4.00 -3.60
CA ALA A 45 -14.78 -3.83 -2.75
C ALA A 45 -14.01 -2.52 -3.04
N GLU A 46 -14.06 -2.00 -4.27
CA GLU A 46 -13.45 -0.72 -4.62
C GLU A 46 -14.27 0.49 -4.15
N MET A 47 -15.59 0.37 -4.11
CA MET A 47 -16.49 1.46 -3.72
C MET A 47 -16.76 1.54 -2.22
N ASN A 48 -16.52 0.47 -1.47
CA ASN A 48 -16.88 0.37 -0.06
C ASN A 48 -15.66 0.10 0.82
N CYS A 49 -15.71 0.55 2.07
CA CYS A 49 -14.73 0.28 3.12
C CYS A 49 -15.44 -0.34 4.32
N GLY A 50 -14.70 -1.14 5.10
CA GLY A 50 -15.20 -1.69 6.37
C GLY A 50 -16.24 -2.80 6.23
N TYR A 51 -16.36 -3.40 5.06
CA TYR A 51 -17.20 -4.59 4.90
C TYR A 51 -16.55 -5.81 5.57
N ASP A 52 -17.38 -6.78 5.96
CA ASP A 52 -16.89 -8.04 6.50
C ASP A 52 -16.13 -8.84 5.43
N CYS A 53 -14.80 -8.86 5.55
CA CYS A 53 -13.93 -9.60 4.63
C CYS A 53 -14.18 -11.10 4.66
N ALA A 54 -14.57 -11.68 5.81
CA ALA A 54 -14.86 -13.10 5.92
C ALA A 54 -16.16 -13.45 5.18
N ALA A 55 -17.19 -12.60 5.32
CA ALA A 55 -18.44 -12.75 4.57
C ALA A 55 -18.21 -12.61 3.07
N MET A 56 -17.42 -11.63 2.64
CA MET A 56 -17.06 -11.48 1.23
C MET A 56 -16.31 -12.70 0.70
N HIS A 57 -15.33 -13.20 1.44
CA HIS A 57 -14.55 -14.37 1.08
C HIS A 57 -15.43 -15.63 0.97
N LYS A 58 -16.44 -15.76 1.83
CA LYS A 58 -17.42 -16.82 1.77
C LYS A 58 -18.23 -16.78 0.47
N ILE A 59 -18.73 -15.61 0.04
CA ILE A 59 -19.42 -15.44 -1.25
C ILE A 59 -18.54 -15.93 -2.39
N VAL A 60 -17.27 -15.52 -2.41
CA VAL A 60 -16.29 -15.88 -3.45
C VAL A 60 -16.11 -17.40 -3.52
N THR A 61 -15.95 -18.04 -2.36
CA THR A 61 -15.69 -19.49 -2.26
C THR A 61 -16.92 -20.33 -2.58
N ASP A 62 -18.10 -19.96 -2.07
CA ASP A 62 -19.36 -20.68 -2.29
C ASP A 62 -19.77 -20.69 -3.77
N ASN A 63 -19.47 -19.60 -4.48
CA ASN A 63 -19.72 -19.48 -5.92
C ASN A 63 -18.54 -19.97 -6.79
N GLY A 64 -17.44 -20.41 -6.19
CA GLY A 64 -16.25 -20.91 -6.87
C GLY A 64 -15.59 -19.90 -7.81
N VAL A 65 -15.67 -18.59 -7.47
CA VAL A 65 -15.08 -17.48 -8.23
C VAL A 65 -13.56 -17.55 -8.13
N ASP A 66 -13.02 -17.80 -6.94
CA ASP A 66 -11.58 -17.94 -6.69
C ASP A 66 -10.95 -19.07 -7.54
N ALA A 67 -11.54 -20.26 -7.51
CA ALA A 67 -11.07 -21.40 -8.29
C ALA A 67 -11.20 -21.15 -9.81
N PHE A 68 -12.22 -20.40 -10.23
CA PHE A 68 -12.36 -19.96 -11.62
C PHE A 68 -11.24 -18.98 -12.01
N LEU A 69 -10.98 -17.95 -11.20
CA LEU A 69 -9.94 -16.94 -11.48
C LEU A 69 -8.54 -17.58 -11.48
N VAL A 70 -8.20 -18.44 -10.50
CA VAL A 70 -6.92 -19.16 -10.46
C VAL A 70 -6.70 -20.00 -11.73
N ARG A 71 -7.73 -20.70 -12.23
CA ARG A 71 -7.63 -21.41 -13.51
C ARG A 71 -7.43 -20.49 -14.70
N ARG A 72 -8.03 -19.30 -14.68
CA ARG A 72 -7.85 -18.30 -15.74
C ARG A 72 -6.43 -17.72 -15.69
N ILE A 73 -5.92 -17.40 -14.51
CA ILE A 73 -4.53 -16.93 -14.30
C ILE A 73 -3.53 -17.94 -14.88
N ALA A 74 -3.70 -19.24 -14.57
CA ALA A 74 -2.80 -20.29 -15.06
C ALA A 74 -2.80 -20.45 -16.58
N ARG A 75 -3.92 -20.17 -17.25
CA ARG A 75 -4.10 -20.33 -18.71
C ARG A 75 -3.90 -19.06 -19.52
N SER A 76 -3.76 -17.93 -18.84
CA SER A 76 -3.63 -16.61 -19.50
C SER A 76 -2.19 -16.14 -19.50
N ARG A 77 -1.89 -15.22 -20.41
CA ARG A 77 -0.57 -14.57 -20.54
C ARG A 77 -0.73 -13.06 -20.52
N SER A 78 0.37 -12.34 -20.23
CA SER A 78 0.45 -10.88 -20.29
C SER A 78 -0.70 -10.19 -19.55
N TRP A 79 -1.29 -9.15 -20.15
CA TRP A 79 -2.33 -8.30 -19.59
C TRP A 79 -3.54 -9.08 -19.02
N ASN A 80 -4.01 -10.10 -19.72
CA ASN A 80 -5.15 -10.89 -19.22
C ASN A 80 -4.83 -11.62 -17.90
N ARG A 81 -3.59 -12.11 -17.73
CA ARG A 81 -3.16 -12.72 -16.47
C ARG A 81 -3.22 -11.68 -15.34
N VAL A 82 -2.63 -10.50 -15.55
CA VAL A 82 -2.62 -9.41 -14.56
C VAL A 82 -4.05 -8.98 -14.20
N ARG A 83 -4.95 -8.83 -15.18
CA ARG A 83 -6.37 -8.50 -14.93
C ARG A 83 -7.05 -9.52 -14.02
N TYR A 84 -6.88 -10.83 -14.27
CA TYR A 84 -7.46 -11.85 -13.40
C TYR A 84 -6.83 -11.87 -12.00
N MET A 85 -5.54 -11.58 -11.90
CA MET A 85 -4.87 -11.44 -10.60
C MET A 85 -5.37 -10.21 -9.84
N GLN A 86 -5.59 -9.10 -10.51
CA GLN A 86 -6.20 -7.90 -9.91
C GLN A 86 -7.60 -8.20 -9.36
N LEU A 87 -8.46 -8.87 -10.13
CA LEU A 87 -9.77 -9.30 -9.63
C LEU A 87 -9.62 -10.21 -8.40
N LEU A 88 -8.72 -11.20 -8.46
CA LEU A 88 -8.51 -12.12 -7.35
C LEU A 88 -7.95 -11.41 -6.10
N SER A 89 -7.15 -10.36 -6.26
CA SER A 89 -6.64 -9.56 -5.13
C SER A 89 -7.72 -8.76 -4.42
N LEU A 90 -8.84 -8.49 -5.08
CA LEU A 90 -10.01 -7.81 -4.50
C LEU A 90 -11.03 -8.80 -3.91
N THR A 91 -11.08 -10.01 -4.45
CA THR A 91 -12.04 -11.03 -4.03
C THR A 91 -11.47 -12.01 -2.99
N GLY A 92 -10.15 -12.11 -2.91
CA GLY A 92 -9.46 -13.12 -2.10
C GLY A 92 -9.52 -14.54 -2.71
N ALA A 93 -8.81 -15.48 -2.09
CA ALA A 93 -8.75 -16.87 -2.49
C ALA A 93 -8.76 -17.79 -1.26
N ARG A 94 -9.41 -18.96 -1.36
CA ARG A 94 -9.39 -19.97 -0.29
C ARG A 94 -7.95 -20.46 -0.02
N PRO A 95 -7.63 -20.85 1.22
CA PRO A 95 -6.27 -21.26 1.62
C PRO A 95 -5.65 -22.34 0.74
N SER A 96 -6.46 -23.30 0.26
CA SER A 96 -5.98 -24.40 -0.60
C SER A 96 -5.43 -23.95 -1.96
N LEU A 97 -5.73 -22.73 -2.40
CA LEU A 97 -5.25 -22.17 -3.66
C LEU A 97 -3.99 -21.30 -3.49
N LEU A 98 -3.68 -20.84 -2.27
CA LEU A 98 -2.56 -19.95 -1.99
C LEU A 98 -1.17 -20.52 -2.39
N PRO A 99 -0.88 -21.84 -2.25
CA PRO A 99 0.40 -22.37 -2.71
C PRO A 99 0.64 -22.23 -4.23
N ARG A 100 -0.45 -22.20 -5.03
CA ARG A 100 -0.35 -21.94 -6.48
C ARG A 100 -0.07 -20.47 -6.77
N ILE A 101 -0.63 -19.58 -5.98
CA ILE A 101 -0.40 -18.12 -6.09
C ILE A 101 1.02 -17.79 -5.66
N LYS A 102 1.50 -18.35 -4.54
CA LYS A 102 2.87 -18.12 -4.02
C LYS A 102 3.93 -18.38 -5.09
N ARG A 103 3.80 -19.40 -5.91
CA ARG A 103 4.74 -19.70 -7.01
C ARG A 103 4.83 -18.58 -8.06
N LEU A 104 3.86 -17.69 -8.13
CA LEU A 104 3.86 -16.56 -9.05
C LEU A 104 4.64 -15.36 -8.50
N GLU A 105 5.01 -15.34 -7.21
CA GLU A 105 5.85 -14.32 -6.61
C GLU A 105 7.26 -14.31 -7.21
N ASP A 106 7.73 -15.46 -7.70
CA ASP A 106 9.03 -15.61 -8.36
C ASP A 106 8.97 -15.28 -9.87
N SER A 107 7.86 -14.72 -10.35
CA SER A 107 7.70 -14.35 -11.76
C SER A 107 8.65 -13.23 -12.15
N PRO A 108 9.29 -13.29 -13.34
CA PRO A 108 10.07 -12.18 -13.88
C PRO A 108 9.21 -10.97 -14.23
N ASP A 109 7.90 -11.14 -14.38
CA ASP A 109 6.94 -10.05 -14.56
C ASP A 109 6.62 -9.43 -13.19
N ALA A 110 7.10 -8.20 -12.96
CA ALA A 110 6.93 -7.48 -11.70
C ALA A 110 5.47 -7.29 -11.28
N TYR A 111 4.54 -7.16 -12.23
CA TYR A 111 3.11 -7.05 -11.91
C TYR A 111 2.53 -8.40 -11.46
N VAL A 112 2.95 -9.50 -12.08
CA VAL A 112 2.53 -10.83 -11.68
C VAL A 112 3.03 -11.15 -10.27
N SER A 113 4.32 -10.90 -10.01
CA SER A 113 4.93 -11.07 -8.70
C SER A 113 4.22 -10.23 -7.63
N LEU A 114 4.01 -8.94 -7.90
CA LEU A 114 3.30 -8.02 -7.01
C LEU A 114 1.88 -8.50 -6.67
N PHE A 115 1.06 -8.79 -7.69
CA PHE A 115 -0.31 -9.20 -7.43
C PHE A 115 -0.40 -10.57 -6.75
N ALA A 116 0.60 -11.45 -6.93
CA ALA A 116 0.68 -12.70 -6.17
C ALA A 116 0.82 -12.43 -4.67
N LEU A 117 1.73 -11.52 -4.27
CA LEU A 117 1.87 -11.07 -2.89
C LEU A 117 0.57 -10.44 -2.36
N ILE A 118 -0.04 -9.51 -3.12
CA ILE A 118 -1.27 -8.84 -2.71
C ILE A 118 -2.42 -9.85 -2.51
N ILE A 119 -2.56 -10.84 -3.40
CA ILE A 119 -3.57 -11.90 -3.25
C ILE A 119 -3.34 -12.68 -1.95
N ARG A 120 -2.11 -13.01 -1.60
CA ARG A 120 -1.80 -13.69 -0.33
C ARG A 120 -2.21 -12.85 0.86
N ILE A 121 -1.82 -11.57 0.89
CA ILE A 121 -2.16 -10.64 1.95
C ILE A 121 -3.69 -10.46 2.07
N SER A 122 -4.38 -10.26 0.96
CA SER A 122 -5.85 -10.09 0.97
C SER A 122 -6.60 -11.37 1.38
N SER A 123 -6.01 -12.54 1.14
CA SER A 123 -6.64 -13.84 1.45
C SER A 123 -6.36 -14.33 2.86
N ALA A 124 -5.25 -13.91 3.46
CA ALA A 124 -4.80 -14.29 4.80
C ALA A 124 -4.10 -13.08 5.46
N PRO A 125 -4.85 -12.05 5.86
CA PRO A 125 -4.29 -10.81 6.38
C PRO A 125 -3.43 -10.99 7.63
N GLU A 126 -3.78 -11.97 8.45
CA GLU A 126 -3.03 -12.36 9.66
C GLU A 126 -1.61 -12.86 9.34
N GLN A 127 -1.37 -13.28 8.09
CA GLN A 127 -0.08 -13.75 7.61
C GLN A 127 0.71 -12.67 6.86
N THR A 128 0.28 -11.41 6.87
CA THR A 128 0.91 -10.31 6.12
C THR A 128 2.41 -10.20 6.41
N ILE A 129 2.81 -10.25 7.69
CA ILE A 129 4.23 -10.16 8.09
C ILE A 129 5.04 -11.31 7.48
N ALA A 130 4.53 -12.54 7.55
CA ALA A 130 5.20 -13.71 6.98
C ALA A 130 5.27 -13.62 5.45
N ALA A 131 4.19 -13.21 4.80
CA ALA A 131 4.14 -13.07 3.34
C ALA A 131 5.14 -12.03 2.83
N VAL A 132 5.23 -10.86 3.48
CA VAL A 132 6.16 -9.79 3.11
C VAL A 132 7.62 -10.18 3.40
N ARG A 133 7.87 -10.89 4.52
CA ARG A 133 9.23 -11.39 4.85
C ARG A 133 9.75 -12.36 3.82
N GLU A 134 8.89 -13.24 3.31
CA GLU A 134 9.24 -14.26 2.31
C GLU A 134 9.34 -13.69 0.89
N PHE A 135 8.81 -12.51 0.64
CA PHE A 135 8.78 -11.90 -0.68
C PHE A 135 10.17 -11.41 -1.08
N SER A 136 10.70 -11.95 -2.18
CA SER A 136 12.04 -11.62 -2.70
C SER A 136 12.07 -10.36 -3.56
N GLY A 137 10.91 -9.87 -4.02
CA GLY A 137 10.80 -8.69 -4.86
C GLY A 137 10.97 -7.38 -4.09
N ALA A 138 11.33 -6.31 -4.80
CA ALA A 138 11.47 -4.99 -4.20
C ALA A 138 10.10 -4.35 -3.90
N MET A 139 9.95 -3.80 -2.71
CA MET A 139 8.75 -3.08 -2.28
C MET A 139 8.79 -1.63 -2.75
N SER A 140 8.35 -1.38 -3.97
CA SER A 140 8.21 -0.02 -4.48
C SER A 140 7.07 0.73 -3.77
N HIS A 141 7.08 2.08 -3.86
CA HIS A 141 5.99 2.94 -3.36
C HIS A 141 4.61 2.45 -3.83
N ARG A 142 4.48 2.05 -5.09
CA ARG A 142 3.22 1.55 -5.64
C ARG A 142 2.78 0.26 -4.96
N VAL A 143 3.70 -0.68 -4.75
CA VAL A 143 3.43 -1.95 -4.05
C VAL A 143 2.90 -1.69 -2.64
N LEU A 144 3.61 -0.85 -1.89
CA LEU A 144 3.25 -0.49 -0.52
C LEU A 144 1.89 0.21 -0.46
N SER A 145 1.63 1.15 -1.38
CA SER A 145 0.34 1.83 -1.45
C SER A 145 -0.82 0.88 -1.76
N GLU A 146 -0.63 -0.09 -2.66
CA GLU A 146 -1.64 -1.11 -2.94
C GLU A 146 -1.91 -2.03 -1.73
N ILE A 147 -0.85 -2.44 -1.01
CA ILE A 147 -1.02 -3.21 0.23
C ILE A 147 -1.79 -2.41 1.27
N MET A 148 -1.40 -1.15 1.50
CA MET A 148 -2.07 -0.27 2.46
C MET A 148 -3.55 -0.09 2.13
N LEU A 149 -3.86 0.11 0.85
CA LEU A 149 -5.24 0.26 0.40
C LEU A 149 -6.09 -1.00 0.69
N ARG A 150 -5.51 -2.21 0.57
CA ARG A 150 -6.20 -3.46 0.90
C ARG A 150 -6.43 -3.61 2.41
N LEU A 151 -5.39 -3.33 3.21
CA LEU A 151 -5.48 -3.38 4.67
C LEU A 151 -6.52 -2.39 5.18
N TRP A 152 -6.50 -1.15 4.66
CA TRP A 152 -7.45 -0.12 5.08
C TRP A 152 -8.90 -0.44 4.71
N ARG A 153 -9.17 -0.93 3.51
CA ARG A 153 -10.54 -1.29 3.07
C ARG A 153 -11.15 -2.38 3.92
N GLY A 154 -10.36 -3.34 4.36
CA GLY A 154 -10.79 -4.42 5.23
C GLY A 154 -10.74 -4.07 6.73
N PHE A 155 -10.33 -2.85 7.11
CA PHE A 155 -10.07 -2.44 8.51
C PHE A 155 -9.23 -3.47 9.27
N ILE A 156 -8.17 -3.95 8.62
CA ILE A 156 -7.30 -4.97 9.20
C ILE A 156 -6.24 -4.28 10.06
N PRO A 157 -6.25 -4.47 11.39
CA PRO A 157 -5.24 -3.91 12.25
C PRO A 157 -3.90 -4.60 12.01
N VAL A 158 -2.87 -3.83 11.71
CA VAL A 158 -1.51 -4.35 11.50
C VAL A 158 -0.57 -3.56 12.39
N ALA A 159 0.09 -4.25 13.33
CA ALA A 159 1.11 -3.65 14.18
C ALA A 159 2.34 -3.24 13.34
N TYR A 160 2.79 -2.00 13.47
CA TYR A 160 3.95 -1.49 12.74
C TYR A 160 5.29 -1.80 13.42
N GLU A 161 5.29 -1.91 14.77
CA GLU A 161 6.50 -2.09 15.56
C GLU A 161 7.30 -3.35 15.18
N PRO A 162 6.68 -4.54 15.05
CA PRO A 162 7.43 -5.74 14.66
C PRO A 162 8.02 -5.65 13.25
N MET A 163 7.43 -4.78 12.41
CA MET A 163 7.88 -4.57 11.05
C MET A 163 9.08 -3.63 10.98
N ILE A 164 8.96 -2.44 11.59
CA ILE A 164 10.01 -1.42 11.52
C ILE A 164 11.26 -1.82 12.32
N CYS A 165 11.12 -2.66 13.35
CA CYS A 165 12.22 -3.22 14.13
C CYS A 165 12.82 -4.49 13.51
N SER A 166 12.31 -4.98 12.38
CA SER A 166 12.83 -6.16 11.69
C SER A 166 14.13 -5.86 10.95
N ASP A 167 14.99 -6.88 10.77
CA ASP A 167 16.14 -6.78 9.86
C ASP A 167 15.75 -6.85 8.38
N ASN A 168 14.51 -7.26 8.07
CA ASN A 168 14.02 -7.36 6.70
C ASN A 168 13.58 -5.98 6.18
N GLU A 169 14.22 -5.53 5.11
CA GLU A 169 14.00 -4.20 4.52
C GLU A 169 12.57 -3.99 4.01
N ASN A 170 11.95 -5.02 3.43
CA ASN A 170 10.56 -4.96 2.96
C ASN A 170 9.58 -4.76 4.13
N LEU A 171 9.84 -5.41 5.27
CA LEU A 171 9.06 -5.20 6.49
C LEU A 171 9.25 -3.80 7.04
N LYS A 172 10.50 -3.28 7.11
CA LYS A 172 10.75 -1.89 7.53
C LYS A 172 9.97 -0.91 6.67
N LEU A 173 10.04 -1.06 5.35
CA LEU A 173 9.29 -0.22 4.42
C LEU A 173 7.78 -0.29 4.68
N LEU A 174 7.22 -1.48 4.88
CA LEU A 174 5.80 -1.64 5.18
C LEU A 174 5.44 -0.97 6.50
N GLY A 175 6.25 -1.14 7.56
CA GLY A 175 6.05 -0.48 8.85
C GLY A 175 6.05 1.06 8.73
N ILE A 176 6.98 1.62 7.98
CA ILE A 176 7.04 3.06 7.70
C ILE A 176 5.78 3.54 6.96
N TYR A 177 5.27 2.75 6.01
CA TYR A 177 4.06 3.09 5.26
C TYR A 177 2.80 2.99 6.11
N ILE A 178 2.73 2.06 7.07
CA ILE A 178 1.64 1.99 8.06
C ILE A 178 1.64 3.26 8.90
N ILE A 179 2.79 3.65 9.45
CA ILE A 179 2.94 4.89 10.24
C ILE A 179 2.45 6.10 9.44
N ARG A 180 2.92 6.22 8.20
CA ARG A 180 2.54 7.31 7.30
C ARG A 180 1.04 7.34 7.00
N PHE A 181 0.46 6.18 6.68
CA PHE A 181 -0.91 6.07 6.22
C PHE A 181 -1.92 6.36 7.34
N PHE A 182 -1.62 5.90 8.55
CA PHE A 182 -2.47 6.11 9.72
C PHE A 182 -2.08 7.34 10.55
N GLY A 183 -1.03 8.05 10.21
CA GLY A 183 -0.58 9.26 10.90
C GLY A 183 -0.16 9.00 12.35
N ILE A 184 0.57 7.92 12.62
CA ILE A 184 0.94 7.48 13.97
C ILE A 184 2.06 8.38 14.52
N GLU A 185 1.69 9.42 15.24
CA GLU A 185 2.63 10.45 15.72
C GLU A 185 3.65 9.91 16.75
N GLU A 186 3.27 8.95 17.57
CA GLU A 186 4.12 8.32 18.59
C GLU A 186 5.34 7.61 17.97
N ALA A 187 5.22 7.22 16.70
CA ALA A 187 6.28 6.53 15.95
C ALA A 187 7.40 7.46 15.43
N GLN A 188 7.31 8.79 15.63
CA GLN A 188 8.30 9.73 15.10
C GLN A 188 9.74 9.39 15.51
N ASN A 189 9.97 8.99 16.76
CA ASN A 189 11.33 8.67 17.23
C ASN A 189 11.91 7.44 16.52
N ILE A 190 11.06 6.46 16.22
CA ILE A 190 11.47 5.26 15.47
C ILE A 190 11.81 5.64 14.01
N LEU A 191 11.04 6.56 13.41
CA LEU A 191 11.32 7.08 12.06
C LEU A 191 12.67 7.85 12.01
N TYR A 192 12.97 8.67 13.02
CA TYR A 192 14.27 9.34 13.10
C TYR A 192 15.43 8.34 13.17
N ALA A 193 15.27 7.21 13.87
CA ALA A 193 16.28 6.15 13.90
C ALA A 193 16.47 5.47 12.54
N GLN A 194 15.47 5.43 11.67
CA GLN A 194 15.59 4.88 10.31
C GLN A 194 16.37 5.79 9.34
N LEU A 195 16.67 7.03 9.72
CA LEU A 195 17.54 7.93 8.93
C LEU A 195 18.99 7.46 8.88
N ASP A 196 19.41 6.60 9.81
CA ASP A 196 20.72 5.95 9.82
C ASP A 196 20.73 4.62 9.04
N SER A 197 19.64 4.26 8.40
CA SER A 197 19.53 3.02 7.63
C SER A 197 20.51 3.01 6.44
N PRO A 198 21.31 1.94 6.25
CA PRO A 198 22.17 1.81 5.07
C PRO A 198 21.35 1.58 3.79
N ASN A 199 20.09 1.16 3.90
CA ASN A 199 19.19 1.01 2.78
C ASN A 199 18.57 2.37 2.40
N GLY A 200 18.93 2.89 1.22
CA GLY A 200 18.44 4.19 0.73
C GLY A 200 16.92 4.26 0.59
N ALA A 201 16.23 3.15 0.28
CA ALA A 201 14.78 3.15 0.17
C ALA A 201 14.10 3.30 1.55
N VAL A 202 14.65 2.65 2.60
CA VAL A 202 14.17 2.79 3.99
C VAL A 202 14.43 4.21 4.48
N HIS A 203 15.66 4.74 4.28
CA HIS A 203 16.03 6.10 4.61
C HIS A 203 15.08 7.13 3.96
N ASP A 204 14.89 7.05 2.64
CA ASP A 204 14.02 7.96 1.90
C ASP A 204 12.57 7.85 2.37
N ALA A 205 12.05 6.63 2.57
CA ALA A 205 10.71 6.41 3.07
C ALA A 205 10.51 7.07 4.45
N ALA A 206 11.45 6.91 5.38
CA ALA A 206 11.42 7.54 6.70
C ALA A 206 11.45 9.07 6.60
N MET A 207 12.38 9.62 5.79
CA MET A 207 12.51 11.06 5.59
C MET A 207 11.23 11.71 5.05
N TYR A 208 10.64 11.13 3.98
CA TYR A 208 9.40 11.64 3.41
C TYR A 208 8.20 11.44 4.36
N THR A 209 8.19 10.37 5.16
CA THR A 209 7.14 10.16 6.16
C THR A 209 7.19 11.19 7.26
N LEU A 210 8.38 11.48 7.83
CA LEU A 210 8.59 12.57 8.78
C LEU A 210 8.12 13.92 8.22
N ALA A 211 8.42 14.17 6.95
CA ALA A 211 7.97 15.40 6.29
C ALA A 211 6.44 15.46 6.14
N ILE A 212 5.77 14.40 5.75
CA ILE A 212 4.29 14.34 5.66
C ILE A 212 3.65 14.54 7.02
N MET A 213 4.22 13.94 8.07
CA MET A 213 3.75 14.08 9.45
C MET A 213 4.06 15.45 10.08
N LYS A 214 4.60 16.40 9.31
CA LYS A 214 5.00 17.73 9.80
C LYS A 214 5.98 17.71 10.97
N SER A 215 6.80 16.66 11.02
CA SER A 215 7.84 16.51 12.05
C SER A 215 8.92 17.56 11.91
N SER A 216 9.68 17.83 12.99
CA SER A 216 10.72 18.85 12.98
C SER A 216 11.86 18.52 12.00
N MET A 217 12.03 19.36 10.98
CA MET A 217 13.11 19.27 10.01
C MET A 217 14.42 19.92 10.48
N THR A 218 14.42 20.50 11.69
CA THR A 218 15.60 21.18 12.27
C THR A 218 16.45 20.26 13.16
N ARG A 219 16.04 19.00 13.36
CA ARG A 219 16.83 18.02 14.12
C ARG A 219 18.14 17.72 13.40
N LYS A 220 19.22 17.57 14.17
CA LYS A 220 20.57 17.30 13.66
C LYS A 220 20.60 16.09 12.71
N CYS A 221 19.94 14.99 13.07
CA CYS A 221 19.86 13.80 12.22
C CYS A 221 19.21 14.09 10.85
N VAL A 222 18.16 14.90 10.80
CA VAL A 222 17.51 15.30 9.53
C VAL A 222 18.46 16.15 8.68
N VAL A 223 19.09 17.18 9.29
CA VAL A 223 20.03 18.03 8.57
C VAL A 223 21.22 17.24 8.01
N GLN A 224 21.75 16.30 8.79
CA GLN A 224 22.83 15.40 8.34
C GLN A 224 22.37 14.47 7.20
N SER A 225 21.17 13.89 7.31
CA SER A 225 20.61 13.07 6.25
C SER A 225 20.42 13.85 4.96
N VAL A 226 19.88 15.07 5.03
CA VAL A 226 19.73 15.96 3.86
C VAL A 226 21.08 16.30 3.25
N ALA A 227 22.09 16.61 4.07
CA ALA A 227 23.44 16.91 3.57
C ALA A 227 24.08 15.73 2.83
N GLY A 228 23.76 14.47 3.23
CA GLY A 228 24.20 13.24 2.55
C GLY A 228 23.51 12.95 1.22
N MET A 229 22.40 13.60 0.92
CA MET A 229 21.67 13.39 -0.35
C MET A 229 22.42 14.02 -1.54
N SER A 230 22.25 13.44 -2.72
CA SER A 230 22.71 14.03 -3.97
C SER A 230 21.99 15.37 -4.26
N PHE A 231 22.57 16.21 -5.14
CA PHE A 231 21.96 17.47 -5.58
C PHE A 231 20.48 17.31 -6.00
N PHE A 232 20.19 16.31 -6.83
CA PHE A 232 18.82 16.09 -7.34
C PHE A 232 17.85 15.63 -6.26
N GLN A 233 18.31 14.79 -5.33
CA GLN A 233 17.50 14.33 -4.18
C GLN A 233 17.19 15.50 -3.26
N ARG A 234 18.18 16.35 -2.89
CA ARG A 234 17.96 17.55 -2.08
C ARG A 234 16.97 18.50 -2.73
N ARG A 235 17.17 18.81 -4.03
CA ARG A 235 16.26 19.70 -4.76
C ARG A 235 14.83 19.16 -4.76
N ARG A 236 14.66 17.87 -4.99
CA ARG A 236 13.34 17.20 -4.95
C ARG A 236 12.73 17.28 -3.55
N PHE A 237 13.53 17.04 -2.52
CA PHE A 237 13.08 17.08 -1.14
C PHE A 237 12.67 18.50 -0.71
N TYR A 238 13.44 19.53 -1.04
CA TYR A 238 13.09 20.91 -0.75
C TYR A 238 11.79 21.34 -1.45
N LYS A 239 11.64 20.97 -2.72
CA LYS A 239 10.38 21.19 -3.44
C LYS A 239 9.20 20.50 -2.76
N PHE A 240 9.43 19.29 -2.26
CA PHE A 240 8.41 18.54 -1.54
C PHE A 240 8.03 19.23 -0.22
N LEU A 241 9.00 19.65 0.60
CA LEU A 241 8.74 20.38 1.83
C LEU A 241 7.96 21.67 1.59
N ALA A 242 8.30 22.38 0.53
CA ALA A 242 7.57 23.56 0.11
C ALA A 242 6.11 23.23 -0.24
N ALA A 243 5.87 22.20 -1.07
CA ALA A 243 4.53 21.76 -1.45
C ALA A 243 3.71 21.30 -0.25
N GLU A 244 4.35 20.70 0.75
CA GLU A 244 3.72 20.30 2.02
C GLU A 244 3.45 21.47 2.97
N GLY A 245 3.80 22.69 2.63
CA GLY A 245 3.52 23.90 3.44
C GLY A 245 4.34 23.97 4.73
N TYR A 246 5.60 23.59 4.69
CA TYR A 246 6.52 23.78 5.82
C TYR A 246 6.76 25.25 6.11
N SER A 247 6.91 25.58 7.41
CA SER A 247 7.16 26.95 7.83
C SER A 247 8.46 27.49 7.25
N THR A 248 8.49 28.82 7.03
CA THR A 248 9.70 29.52 6.60
C THR A 248 10.87 29.31 7.55
N ARG A 249 10.61 29.11 8.86
CA ARG A 249 11.64 28.81 9.87
C ARG A 249 12.32 27.46 9.58
N SER A 250 11.55 26.42 9.27
CA SER A 250 12.10 25.10 8.94
C SER A 250 12.90 25.11 7.64
N LEU A 251 12.38 25.79 6.62
CA LEU A 251 13.06 25.94 5.33
C LEU A 251 14.34 26.77 5.48
N SER A 252 14.33 27.86 6.27
CA SER A 252 15.51 28.67 6.52
C SER A 252 16.60 27.94 7.31
N ALA A 253 16.22 27.03 8.24
CA ALA A 253 17.18 26.20 8.95
C ALA A 253 17.91 25.23 8.01
N LEU A 254 17.18 24.60 7.08
CA LEU A 254 17.77 23.73 6.07
C LEU A 254 18.61 24.53 5.06
N GLN A 255 18.17 25.72 4.67
CA GLN A 255 18.93 26.65 3.82
C GLN A 255 20.27 27.03 4.44
N SER A 256 20.28 27.34 5.75
CA SER A 256 21.52 27.72 6.47
C SER A 256 22.54 26.56 6.55
N ALA A 257 22.06 25.30 6.44
CA ALA A 257 22.91 24.12 6.43
C ALA A 257 23.29 23.67 5.01
N GLU A 258 22.71 24.29 3.96
CA GLU A 258 22.98 23.93 2.57
C GLU A 258 24.33 24.53 2.11
N THR A 259 25.18 23.67 1.58
CA THR A 259 26.51 24.03 1.10
C THR A 259 26.59 24.31 -0.40
N ASP A 260 25.63 23.79 -1.18
CA ASP A 260 25.58 24.07 -2.63
C ASP A 260 24.87 25.41 -2.89
N SER A 261 25.61 26.39 -3.44
CA SER A 261 25.10 27.73 -3.69
C SER A 261 23.87 27.80 -4.59
N ARG A 262 23.74 26.85 -5.55
CA ARG A 262 22.58 26.75 -6.45
C ARG A 262 21.33 26.29 -5.70
N LEU A 263 21.49 25.34 -4.76
CA LEU A 263 20.40 24.89 -3.90
C LEU A 263 20.06 25.95 -2.84
N GLY A 264 21.06 26.64 -2.31
CA GLY A 264 20.85 27.78 -1.43
C GLY A 264 20.01 28.89 -2.06
N GLY A 265 20.31 29.29 -3.30
CA GLY A 265 19.50 30.24 -4.06
C GLY A 265 18.09 29.72 -4.38
N TYR A 266 17.96 28.44 -4.70
CA TYR A 266 16.66 27.82 -4.89
C TYR A 266 15.82 27.86 -3.61
N MET A 267 16.38 27.49 -2.47
CA MET A 267 15.72 27.56 -1.16
C MET A 267 15.30 28.98 -0.81
N GLU A 268 16.17 29.97 -1.06
CA GLU A 268 15.86 31.39 -0.85
C GLU A 268 14.62 31.80 -1.67
N SER A 269 14.57 31.41 -2.93
CA SER A 269 13.41 31.70 -3.79
C SER A 269 12.12 31.07 -3.26
N LEU A 270 12.18 29.85 -2.74
CA LEU A 270 11.05 29.18 -2.09
C LEU A 270 10.59 29.94 -0.84
N VAL A 271 11.49 30.28 0.07
CA VAL A 271 11.19 31.02 1.30
C VAL A 271 10.57 32.39 0.99
N ASN A 272 11.13 33.11 0.02
CA ASN A 272 10.60 34.41 -0.39
C ASN A 272 9.24 34.34 -1.06
N SER A 273 8.98 33.28 -1.84
CA SER A 273 7.65 33.05 -2.44
C SER A 273 6.59 32.81 -1.35
N TYR A 274 6.93 32.06 -0.31
CA TYR A 274 6.03 31.83 0.83
C TYR A 274 5.75 33.11 1.62
N LYS A 275 6.77 33.93 1.89
CA LYS A 275 6.58 35.23 2.58
C LYS A 275 5.62 36.15 1.81
N LYS A 276 5.69 36.15 0.47
CA LYS A 276 4.77 36.93 -0.37
C LYS A 276 3.34 36.42 -0.39
N MET A 277 3.12 35.12 -0.14
CA MET A 277 1.76 34.55 -0.08
C MET A 277 1.08 34.75 1.27
N LEU A 278 1.85 34.96 2.34
CA LEU A 278 1.34 35.10 3.70
C LEU A 278 1.24 36.56 4.18
N GLY A 279 1.81 37.52 3.46
CA GLY A 279 1.73 38.96 3.71
C GLY A 279 0.86 39.66 2.71
#